data_fcf0afc0692daaf877dd567da245ffc4
#
_entry.id   fcf0afc0692daaf877dd567da245ffc4
#
_cell.length_a   1.000
_cell.length_b   1.000
_cell.length_c   1.000
_cell.angle_alpha   90.00
_cell.angle_beta   90.00
_cell.angle_gamma   90.00
#
_symmetry.space_group_name_H-M   'P 1'
#
loop_
_entity.id
_entity.type
_entity.pdbx_description
1 polymer ?
#
loop_
_entity_poly.entity_id
_entity_poly.type
_entity_poly.pdbx_seq_one_letter_code
_entity_poly.pdbx_strand_id
1 'polypeptide(L)'
;EQQANDIHAIGEGVRAAYDEILVPAGMGDVAIFTEMGRFMMGPYGCLVTKAIHEKQIYKDYIGVDASAVDLIRPAMYGAYHHITVMGQPGGADKATAPVTNTYDITGNLCENNDKFAIDRELPHIDMGDLLVIHDTGAHGYSMGYNYNGRLRSAEVLLRPDGSAELIRRAERPGDYFATLDVLPSGRELLAKSRAESARRRAQDERLAVAAQWNKRIQIADAKEKNMDIRNLEGSIVALVTPFKKDGSVDFDALERLIDFHLQNGTDAILTLGTTGESATMTDD
;
A
#
# COMPACT_ATOMS: atom_id res chain seq x y z
N GLU A 1 11.06 -6.72 -17.14
CA GLU A 1 9.66 -6.68 -16.63
C GLU A 1 9.32 -8.02 -16.01
N GLN A 2 8.77 -8.03 -14.79
CA GLN A 2 8.24 -9.26 -14.20
C GLN A 2 6.87 -9.53 -14.82
N GLN A 3 6.69 -10.73 -15.35
CA GLN A 3 5.36 -11.20 -15.76
C GLN A 3 4.51 -11.50 -14.51
N ALA A 4 3.23 -11.14 -14.57
CA ALA A 4 2.28 -11.55 -13.54
C ALA A 4 2.18 -13.07 -13.50
N ASN A 5 2.14 -13.64 -12.30
CA ASN A 5 1.93 -15.08 -12.14
C ASN A 5 0.51 -15.46 -12.60
N ASP A 6 0.43 -16.51 -13.39
CA ASP A 6 -0.87 -17.11 -13.74
C ASP A 6 -1.35 -17.98 -12.57
N ILE A 7 -2.37 -17.49 -11.86
CA ILE A 7 -2.92 -18.18 -10.70
C ILE A 7 -3.59 -19.51 -11.07
N HIS A 8 -4.14 -19.64 -12.29
CA HIS A 8 -4.73 -20.89 -12.74
C HIS A 8 -3.64 -21.93 -12.98
N ALA A 9 -2.56 -21.57 -13.65
CA ALA A 9 -1.41 -22.46 -13.85
C ALA A 9 -0.79 -22.90 -12.52
N ILE A 10 -0.72 -22.00 -11.52
CA ILE A 10 -0.27 -22.35 -10.16
C ILE A 10 -1.23 -23.38 -9.54
N GLY A 11 -2.53 -23.14 -9.59
CA GLY A 11 -3.54 -24.04 -9.06
C GLY A 11 -3.51 -25.43 -9.71
N GLU A 12 -3.40 -25.48 -11.04
CA GLU A 12 -3.26 -26.72 -11.79
C GLU A 12 -1.98 -27.48 -11.41
N GLY A 13 -0.85 -26.77 -11.28
CA GLY A 13 0.43 -27.37 -10.86
C GLY A 13 0.37 -27.92 -9.44
N VAL A 14 -0.25 -27.21 -8.50
CA VAL A 14 -0.47 -27.69 -7.12
C VAL A 14 -1.37 -28.93 -7.13
N ARG A 15 -2.45 -28.92 -7.91
CA ARG A 15 -3.34 -30.07 -8.03
C ARG A 15 -2.62 -31.30 -8.60
N ALA A 16 -1.86 -31.13 -9.68
CA ALA A 16 -1.07 -32.21 -10.29
C ALA A 16 -0.07 -32.78 -9.29
N ALA A 17 0.69 -31.93 -8.60
CA ALA A 17 1.64 -32.41 -7.59
C ALA A 17 0.94 -33.12 -6.42
N TYR A 18 -0.23 -32.69 -6.00
CA TYR A 18 -1.03 -33.37 -4.99
C TYR A 18 -1.42 -34.80 -5.45
N ASP A 19 -1.96 -34.92 -6.66
CA ASP A 19 -2.41 -36.19 -7.21
C ASP A 19 -1.25 -37.17 -7.50
N GLU A 20 -0.10 -36.62 -7.91
CA GLU A 20 1.07 -37.42 -8.27
C GLU A 20 1.92 -37.86 -7.06
N ILE A 21 1.96 -37.03 -6.01
CA ILE A 21 2.88 -37.25 -4.88
C ILE A 21 2.13 -37.63 -3.60
N LEU A 22 1.14 -36.86 -3.21
CA LEU A 22 0.46 -37.05 -1.91
C LEU A 22 -0.51 -38.24 -1.95
N VAL A 23 -1.32 -38.36 -2.98
CA VAL A 23 -2.30 -39.44 -3.09
C VAL A 23 -1.63 -40.81 -3.08
N PRO A 24 -0.58 -41.08 -3.88
CA PRO A 24 0.11 -42.40 -3.84
C PRO A 24 0.86 -42.65 -2.54
N ALA A 25 1.26 -41.60 -1.82
CA ALA A 25 1.88 -41.70 -0.49
C ALA A 25 0.88 -42.00 0.63
N GLY A 26 -0.41 -42.18 0.32
CA GLY A 26 -1.48 -42.37 1.32
C GLY A 26 -1.88 -41.11 2.07
N MET A 27 -1.56 -39.94 1.52
CA MET A 27 -1.84 -38.63 2.10
C MET A 27 -2.92 -37.85 1.29
N GLY A 28 -3.84 -38.60 0.65
CA GLY A 28 -4.89 -38.01 -0.18
C GLY A 28 -6.03 -37.35 0.59
N ASP A 29 -5.97 -37.33 1.93
CA ASP A 29 -6.87 -36.66 2.84
C ASP A 29 -6.27 -35.34 3.41
N VAL A 30 -5.03 -35.02 3.02
CA VAL A 30 -4.39 -33.76 3.48
C VAL A 30 -4.99 -32.58 2.74
N ALA A 31 -5.53 -31.62 3.49
CA ALA A 31 -6.01 -30.36 2.94
C ALA A 31 -4.84 -29.42 2.62
N ILE A 32 -4.94 -28.72 1.49
CA ILE A 32 -3.98 -27.70 1.10
C ILE A 32 -4.61 -26.32 1.26
N PHE A 33 -3.92 -25.46 2.00
CA PHE A 33 -4.31 -24.07 2.22
C PHE A 33 -3.30 -23.16 1.55
N THR A 34 -3.75 -22.03 1.01
CA THR A 34 -2.89 -21.03 0.40
C THR A 34 -3.17 -19.66 0.99
N GLU A 35 -2.10 -18.90 1.27
CA GLU A 35 -2.18 -17.49 1.68
C GLU A 35 -1.67 -16.61 0.53
N MET A 36 -2.57 -15.90 -0.13
CA MET A 36 -2.25 -15.11 -1.32
C MET A 36 -2.55 -13.62 -1.12
N GLY A 37 -2.35 -13.11 0.11
CA GLY A 37 -2.74 -11.76 0.50
C GLY A 37 -2.22 -10.68 -0.44
N ARG A 38 -0.97 -10.77 -0.89
CA ARG A 38 -0.39 -9.79 -1.82
C ARG A 38 -1.04 -9.84 -3.20
N PHE A 39 -1.42 -10.99 -3.68
CA PHE A 39 -2.14 -11.14 -4.94
C PHE A 39 -3.48 -10.37 -4.91
N MET A 40 -4.15 -10.41 -3.75
CA MET A 40 -5.45 -9.78 -3.57
C MET A 40 -5.39 -8.26 -3.52
N MET A 41 -4.40 -7.68 -2.83
CA MET A 41 -4.38 -6.24 -2.51
C MET A 41 -3.23 -5.48 -3.17
N GLY A 42 -2.13 -6.14 -3.49
CA GLY A 42 -0.93 -5.48 -4.02
C GLY A 42 -1.25 -4.49 -5.14
N PRO A 43 -1.98 -4.91 -6.19
CA PRO A 43 -2.23 -4.06 -7.36
C PRO A 43 -3.07 -2.80 -7.10
N TYR A 44 -3.79 -2.76 -5.96
CA TYR A 44 -4.75 -1.69 -5.67
C TYR A 44 -4.18 -0.56 -4.82
N GLY A 45 -2.90 -0.58 -4.52
CA GLY A 45 -2.24 0.49 -3.80
C GLY A 45 -0.97 0.95 -4.48
N CYS A 46 -0.67 2.23 -4.31
CA CYS A 46 0.59 2.81 -4.73
C CYS A 46 1.16 3.68 -3.62
N LEU A 47 2.49 3.75 -3.55
CA LEU A 47 3.20 4.75 -2.75
C LEU A 47 3.56 5.91 -3.67
N VAL A 48 3.10 7.11 -3.31
CA VAL A 48 3.45 8.34 -4.01
C VAL A 48 4.51 9.06 -3.22
N THR A 49 5.61 9.39 -3.89
CA THR A 49 6.74 10.06 -3.27
C THR A 49 7.32 11.11 -4.20
N LYS A 50 8.08 12.03 -3.66
CA LYS A 50 8.67 13.15 -4.40
C LYS A 50 10.18 13.04 -4.43
N ALA A 51 10.79 13.27 -5.59
CA ALA A 51 12.23 13.42 -5.73
C ALA A 51 12.69 14.70 -5.00
N ILE A 52 13.58 14.54 -4.02
CA ILE A 52 14.08 15.63 -3.19
C ILE A 52 15.59 15.82 -3.25
N HIS A 53 16.30 14.86 -3.83
CA HIS A 53 17.76 14.91 -3.95
C HIS A 53 18.23 14.12 -5.15
N GLU A 54 19.22 14.65 -5.84
CA GLU A 54 19.94 13.97 -6.90
C GLU A 54 21.42 13.90 -6.55
N LYS A 55 22.04 12.76 -6.81
CA LYS A 55 23.47 12.55 -6.63
C LYS A 55 24.04 11.76 -7.80
N GLN A 56 25.01 12.34 -8.49
CA GLN A 56 25.73 11.74 -9.61
C GLN A 56 27.17 11.45 -9.17
N ILE A 57 27.53 10.18 -9.10
CA ILE A 57 28.87 9.72 -8.78
C ILE A 57 29.25 8.54 -9.71
N TYR A 58 29.51 7.35 -9.16
CA TYR A 58 29.69 6.13 -9.97
C TYR A 58 28.36 5.54 -10.47
N LYS A 59 27.26 5.98 -9.91
CA LYS A 59 25.87 5.76 -10.33
C LYS A 59 25.09 7.05 -10.17
N ASP A 60 23.94 7.10 -10.81
CA ASP A 60 22.95 8.16 -10.61
C ASP A 60 21.94 7.74 -9.56
N TYR A 61 21.78 8.55 -8.52
CA TYR A 61 20.88 8.33 -7.41
C TYR A 61 19.81 9.40 -7.36
N ILE A 62 18.57 8.98 -7.16
CA ILE A 62 17.45 9.88 -6.84
C ILE A 62 17.00 9.56 -5.42
N GLY A 63 17.18 10.53 -4.52
CA GLY A 63 16.65 10.48 -3.16
C GLY A 63 15.21 10.98 -3.14
N VAL A 64 14.33 10.24 -2.48
CA VAL A 64 12.91 10.58 -2.35
C VAL A 64 12.54 10.87 -0.89
N ASP A 65 11.39 11.53 -0.68
CA ASP A 65 10.89 11.86 0.67
C ASP A 65 10.24 10.67 1.41
N ALA A 66 9.92 9.58 0.71
CA ALA A 66 9.55 8.31 1.33
C ALA A 66 10.79 7.48 1.73
N SER A 67 10.56 6.40 2.44
CA SER A 67 11.60 5.47 2.89
C SER A 67 11.06 4.04 3.06
N ALA A 68 11.94 3.11 3.43
CA ALA A 68 11.55 1.75 3.78
C ALA A 68 10.55 1.68 4.97
N VAL A 69 10.40 2.76 5.73
CA VAL A 69 9.34 2.92 6.75
C VAL A 69 7.94 2.84 6.12
N ASP A 70 7.79 3.36 4.89
CA ASP A 70 6.54 3.39 4.15
C ASP A 70 6.35 2.12 3.30
N LEU A 71 7.45 1.56 2.78
CA LEU A 71 7.45 0.34 1.96
C LEU A 71 8.75 -0.44 2.14
N ILE A 72 8.77 -1.39 3.05
CA ILE A 72 9.97 -2.17 3.40
C ILE A 72 10.35 -3.24 2.37
N ARG A 73 9.42 -3.69 1.55
CA ARG A 73 9.59 -4.88 0.70
C ARG A 73 10.81 -4.84 -0.25
N PRO A 74 11.10 -3.73 -0.95
CA PRO A 74 12.32 -3.67 -1.77
C PRO A 74 13.59 -3.85 -0.93
N ALA A 75 13.66 -3.20 0.23
CA ALA A 75 14.80 -3.25 1.13
C ALA A 75 15.01 -4.65 1.75
N MET A 76 13.93 -5.32 2.15
CA MET A 76 13.97 -6.59 2.88
C MET A 76 14.08 -7.81 1.96
N TYR A 77 13.39 -7.80 0.83
CA TYR A 77 13.24 -8.95 -0.04
C TYR A 77 13.82 -8.75 -1.45
N GLY A 78 14.36 -7.57 -1.77
CA GLY A 78 14.70 -7.21 -3.15
C GLY A 78 13.45 -7.20 -4.06
N ALA A 79 12.27 -6.96 -3.48
CA ALA A 79 11.02 -7.03 -4.23
C ALA A 79 10.95 -5.95 -5.30
N TYR A 80 10.58 -6.36 -6.50
CA TYR A 80 10.32 -5.43 -7.58
C TYR A 80 8.97 -4.74 -7.37
N HIS A 81 8.98 -3.43 -7.51
CA HIS A 81 7.80 -2.60 -7.68
C HIS A 81 8.00 -1.73 -8.91
N HIS A 82 7.00 -1.65 -9.78
CA HIS A 82 7.05 -0.75 -10.93
C HIS A 82 7.03 0.70 -10.44
N ILE A 83 7.78 1.57 -11.12
CA ILE A 83 7.84 3.01 -10.80
C ILE A 83 7.46 3.80 -12.03
N THR A 84 6.47 4.68 -11.89
CA THR A 84 6.10 5.65 -12.91
C THR A 84 6.55 7.04 -12.47
N VAL A 85 7.23 7.75 -13.34
CA VAL A 85 7.60 9.16 -13.13
C VAL A 85 6.48 10.03 -13.66
N MET A 86 5.82 10.80 -12.78
CA MET A 86 4.66 11.63 -13.14
C MET A 86 5.01 13.07 -13.51
N GLY A 87 6.22 13.51 -13.21
CA GLY A 87 6.62 14.91 -13.31
C GLY A 87 6.12 15.77 -12.13
N GLN A 88 6.46 17.05 -12.19
CA GLN A 88 6.09 18.00 -11.14
C GLN A 88 4.61 18.38 -11.23
N PRO A 89 3.99 18.66 -10.10
CA PRO A 89 2.67 19.26 -10.07
C PRO A 89 2.62 20.57 -10.89
N GLY A 90 1.85 20.61 -12.02
CA GLY A 90 1.72 21.73 -12.95
C GLY A 90 2.74 21.74 -14.08
N GLY A 91 3.68 20.83 -14.04
CA GLY A 91 4.66 20.60 -15.10
C GLY A 91 4.15 19.66 -16.20
N ALA A 92 5.06 19.24 -17.06
CA ALA A 92 4.80 18.25 -18.07
C ALA A 92 4.54 16.88 -17.44
N ASP A 93 3.59 16.13 -18.00
CA ASP A 93 3.39 14.73 -17.65
C ASP A 93 4.57 13.90 -18.20
N LYS A 94 5.21 13.13 -17.34
CA LYS A 94 6.32 12.25 -17.69
C LYS A 94 5.95 10.76 -17.67
N ALA A 95 4.70 10.41 -17.40
CA ALA A 95 4.28 9.00 -17.28
C ALA A 95 4.57 8.16 -18.53
N THR A 96 4.56 8.80 -19.71
CA THR A 96 4.86 8.17 -21.00
C THR A 96 6.14 8.70 -21.63
N ALA A 97 6.97 9.41 -20.89
CA ALA A 97 8.23 9.95 -21.40
C ALA A 97 9.22 8.82 -21.72
N PRO A 98 10.11 9.03 -22.69
CA PRO A 98 11.12 8.03 -23.04
C PRO A 98 12.01 7.68 -21.83
N VAL A 99 12.32 6.41 -21.71
CA VAL A 99 13.31 5.92 -20.74
C VAL A 99 14.70 6.33 -21.25
N THR A 100 15.40 7.12 -20.44
CA THR A 100 16.68 7.73 -20.85
C THR A 100 17.80 7.55 -19.84
N ASN A 101 17.46 7.18 -18.60
CA ASN A 101 18.40 7.14 -17.50
C ASN A 101 18.30 5.84 -16.72
N THR A 102 19.37 5.49 -16.01
CA THR A 102 19.40 4.37 -15.06
C THR A 102 19.68 4.92 -13.67
N TYR A 103 18.78 4.68 -12.74
CA TYR A 103 18.86 5.22 -11.39
C TYR A 103 18.79 4.15 -10.30
N ASP A 104 19.45 4.41 -9.18
CA ASP A 104 19.06 3.87 -7.87
C ASP A 104 18.08 4.87 -7.22
N ILE A 105 16.88 4.41 -6.86
CA ILE A 105 15.89 5.22 -6.15
C ILE A 105 16.03 4.93 -4.64
N THR A 106 16.43 5.93 -3.88
CA THR A 106 16.81 5.79 -2.47
C THR A 106 15.84 6.54 -1.56
N GLY A 107 15.57 5.95 -0.39
CA GLY A 107 14.90 6.67 0.68
C GLY A 107 15.83 7.60 1.45
N ASN A 108 15.41 7.99 2.65
CA ASN A 108 16.07 9.00 3.47
C ASN A 108 16.43 8.49 4.88
N LEU A 109 16.51 7.18 5.07
CA LEU A 109 16.99 6.55 6.31
C LEU A 109 18.51 6.48 6.34
N CYS A 110 19.08 6.42 7.54
CA CYS A 110 20.46 6.04 7.76
C CYS A 110 20.61 4.51 7.64
N GLU A 111 20.32 3.99 6.44
CA GLU A 111 20.30 2.56 6.13
C GLU A 111 20.67 2.33 4.66
N ASN A 112 21.71 1.50 4.42
CA ASN A 112 22.22 1.27 3.06
C ASN A 112 21.20 0.57 2.14
N ASN A 113 20.30 -0.22 2.72
CA ASN A 113 19.26 -0.94 1.98
C ASN A 113 17.97 -0.11 1.78
N ASP A 114 17.92 1.13 2.23
CA ASP A 114 16.77 2.00 2.02
C ASP A 114 16.68 2.44 0.56
N LYS A 115 16.34 1.47 -0.28
CA LYS A 115 16.22 1.63 -1.73
C LYS A 115 14.91 1.02 -2.24
N PHE A 116 14.22 1.77 -3.06
CA PHE A 116 13.01 1.31 -3.76
C PHE A 116 13.34 0.61 -5.08
N ALA A 117 14.47 0.99 -5.69
CA ALA A 117 14.96 0.39 -6.93
C ALA A 117 16.48 0.51 -7.03
N ILE A 118 17.10 -0.43 -7.73
CA ILE A 118 18.51 -0.47 -8.04
C ILE A 118 18.65 -0.68 -9.55
N ASP A 119 19.52 0.12 -10.19
CA ASP A 119 19.80 0.07 -11.63
C ASP A 119 18.50 0.08 -12.48
N ARG A 120 17.54 0.95 -12.08
CA ARG A 120 16.23 1.03 -12.73
C ARG A 120 16.28 1.99 -13.90
N GLU A 121 15.91 1.48 -15.06
CA GLU A 121 15.70 2.29 -16.26
C GLU A 121 14.40 3.08 -16.14
N LEU A 122 14.49 4.42 -16.17
CA LEU A 122 13.38 5.36 -15.99
C LEU A 122 13.53 6.58 -16.91
N PRO A 123 12.45 7.32 -17.17
CA PRO A 123 12.55 8.67 -17.73
C PRO A 123 13.43 9.57 -16.86
N HIS A 124 13.91 10.66 -17.45
CA HIS A 124 14.66 11.66 -16.69
C HIS A 124 13.82 12.23 -15.53
N ILE A 125 14.41 12.23 -14.33
CA ILE A 125 13.78 12.69 -13.10
C ILE A 125 14.39 14.03 -12.69
N ASP A 126 13.55 15.05 -12.55
CA ASP A 126 13.94 16.35 -11.98
C ASP A 126 13.56 16.41 -10.47
N MET A 127 14.27 17.28 -9.74
CA MET A 127 13.90 17.57 -8.36
C MET A 127 12.47 18.14 -8.28
N GLY A 128 11.65 17.53 -7.42
CA GLY A 128 10.24 17.87 -7.28
C GLY A 128 9.28 17.01 -8.10
N ASP A 129 9.79 16.15 -8.99
CA ASP A 129 8.96 15.17 -9.68
C ASP A 129 8.31 14.20 -8.70
N LEU A 130 7.09 13.80 -9.00
CA LEU A 130 6.38 12.75 -8.29
C LEU A 130 6.69 11.40 -8.92
N LEU A 131 7.00 10.44 -8.07
CA LEU A 131 7.16 9.04 -8.43
C LEU A 131 6.00 8.24 -7.82
N VAL A 132 5.39 7.40 -8.64
CA VAL A 132 4.37 6.44 -8.21
C VAL A 132 4.99 5.05 -8.19
N ILE A 133 5.10 4.46 -7.00
CA ILE A 133 5.59 3.09 -6.79
C ILE A 133 4.37 2.19 -6.68
N HIS A 134 4.18 1.32 -7.66
CA HIS A 134 2.99 0.50 -7.82
C HIS A 134 2.99 -0.76 -6.95
N ASP A 135 1.85 -1.44 -6.87
CA ASP A 135 1.66 -2.75 -6.22
C ASP A 135 1.97 -2.73 -4.72
N THR A 136 1.65 -1.64 -4.04
CA THR A 136 1.93 -1.44 -2.61
C THR A 136 0.70 -1.61 -1.72
N GLY A 137 -0.44 -2.07 -2.26
CA GLY A 137 -1.69 -2.22 -1.52
C GLY A 137 -1.67 -3.33 -0.46
N ALA A 138 -0.64 -4.19 -0.47
CA ALA A 138 -0.38 -5.17 0.59
C ALA A 138 1.04 -4.99 1.13
N HIS A 139 1.19 -5.20 2.45
CA HIS A 139 2.48 -5.14 3.14
C HIS A 139 3.20 -3.77 3.04
N GLY A 140 2.47 -2.71 2.78
CA GLY A 140 2.92 -1.33 2.92
C GLY A 140 2.81 -0.90 4.38
N TYR A 141 1.72 -0.24 4.74
CA TYR A 141 1.51 0.27 6.11
C TYR A 141 1.59 -0.82 7.19
N SER A 142 1.06 -2.03 6.94
CA SER A 142 1.06 -3.12 7.92
C SER A 142 2.46 -3.63 8.30
N MET A 143 3.45 -3.49 7.42
CA MET A 143 4.86 -3.77 7.70
C MET A 143 5.65 -2.51 8.06
N GLY A 144 4.99 -1.37 8.15
CA GLY A 144 5.62 -0.10 8.50
C GLY A 144 6.21 -0.10 9.91
N TYR A 145 7.25 0.67 10.09
CA TYR A 145 8.00 0.81 11.34
C TYR A 145 8.49 2.26 11.49
N ASN A 146 9.22 2.56 12.57
CA ASN A 146 9.64 3.93 12.84
C ASN A 146 11.17 4.04 13.00
N TYR A 147 11.94 3.35 12.17
CA TYR A 147 13.40 3.43 12.22
C TYR A 147 13.88 4.88 12.03
N ASN A 148 14.92 5.27 12.73
CA ASN A 148 15.41 6.64 12.86
C ASN A 148 14.35 7.65 13.35
N GLY A 149 13.30 7.21 14.04
CA GLY A 149 12.22 8.07 14.48
C GLY A 149 11.35 8.63 13.34
N ARG A 150 11.43 8.05 12.13
CA ARG A 150 10.58 8.43 11.00
C ARG A 150 9.14 8.08 11.29
N LEU A 151 8.26 9.00 11.02
CA LEU A 151 6.82 8.82 11.16
C LEU A 151 6.24 8.28 9.85
N ARG A 152 5.25 7.39 9.96
CA ARG A 152 4.63 6.78 8.79
C ARG A 152 3.72 7.76 8.07
N SER A 153 3.63 7.61 6.75
CA SER A 153 2.84 8.45 5.85
C SER A 153 1.34 8.30 6.06
N ALA A 154 0.57 9.20 5.44
CA ALA A 154 -0.88 9.12 5.36
C ALA A 154 -1.32 8.09 4.32
N GLU A 155 -2.57 7.62 4.44
CA GLU A 155 -3.25 6.83 3.41
C GLU A 155 -4.46 7.59 2.88
N VAL A 156 -4.57 7.63 1.57
CA VAL A 156 -5.63 8.33 0.83
C VAL A 156 -6.32 7.33 -0.07
N LEU A 157 -7.63 7.26 0.01
CA LEU A 157 -8.47 6.47 -0.88
C LEU A 157 -8.80 7.30 -2.11
N LEU A 158 -8.51 6.77 -3.29
CA LEU A 158 -8.99 7.30 -4.56
C LEU A 158 -10.29 6.60 -4.92
N ARG A 159 -11.34 7.38 -5.19
CA ARG A 159 -12.65 6.86 -5.58
C ARG A 159 -12.78 6.84 -7.11
N PRO A 160 -13.69 6.02 -7.68
CA PRO A 160 -13.91 5.94 -9.13
C PRO A 160 -14.30 7.27 -9.77
N ASP A 161 -14.92 8.17 -9.01
CA ASP A 161 -15.26 9.53 -9.47
C ASP A 161 -14.06 10.49 -9.50
N GLY A 162 -12.86 9.98 -9.16
CA GLY A 162 -11.63 10.77 -9.08
C GLY A 162 -11.49 11.58 -7.80
N SER A 163 -12.41 11.47 -6.86
CA SER A 163 -12.29 12.12 -5.56
C SER A 163 -11.26 11.40 -4.68
N ALA A 164 -10.63 12.13 -3.76
CA ALA A 164 -9.65 11.60 -2.82
C ALA A 164 -10.11 11.84 -1.39
N GLU A 165 -10.02 10.79 -0.56
CA GLU A 165 -10.42 10.82 0.84
C GLU A 165 -9.28 10.38 1.74
N LEU A 166 -8.99 11.17 2.78
CA LEU A 166 -7.99 10.82 3.78
C LEU A 166 -8.57 9.75 4.72
N ILE A 167 -8.19 8.48 4.52
CA ILE A 167 -8.64 7.37 5.35
C ILE A 167 -7.73 7.10 6.55
N ARG A 168 -6.47 7.49 6.45
CA ARG A 168 -5.50 7.46 7.55
C ARG A 168 -4.61 8.69 7.49
N ARG A 169 -4.57 9.48 8.56
CA ARG A 169 -3.61 10.59 8.64
C ARG A 169 -2.18 10.09 8.84
N ALA A 170 -1.21 10.91 8.45
CA ALA A 170 0.18 10.67 8.82
C ALA A 170 0.37 10.64 10.34
N GLU A 171 1.34 9.85 10.79
CA GLU A 171 1.76 9.85 12.20
C GLU A 171 2.32 11.22 12.61
N ARG A 172 2.23 11.49 13.90
CA ARG A 172 2.76 12.69 14.56
C ARG A 172 3.69 12.26 15.70
N PRO A 173 4.58 13.11 16.17
CA PRO A 173 5.45 12.77 17.29
C PRO A 173 4.69 12.22 18.52
N GLY A 174 3.50 12.74 18.79
CA GLY A 174 2.65 12.25 19.87
C GLY A 174 2.18 10.80 19.70
N ASP A 175 2.06 10.31 18.48
CA ASP A 175 1.71 8.91 18.20
C ASP A 175 2.91 7.99 18.46
N TYR A 176 4.11 8.43 18.06
CA TYR A 176 5.36 7.70 18.30
C TYR A 176 5.65 7.50 19.78
N PHE A 177 5.34 8.49 20.61
CA PHE A 177 5.55 8.44 22.06
C PHE A 177 4.30 8.03 22.85
N ALA A 178 3.23 7.60 22.20
CA ALA A 178 1.93 7.37 22.84
C ALA A 178 1.94 6.30 23.92
N THR A 179 2.87 5.34 23.84
CA THR A 179 2.98 4.21 24.77
C THR A 179 4.00 4.44 25.87
N LEU A 180 4.74 5.56 25.84
CA LEU A 180 5.73 5.86 26.86
C LEU A 180 5.02 6.33 28.15
N ASP A 181 5.43 5.76 29.28
CA ASP A 181 5.04 6.25 30.60
C ASP A 181 6.02 7.35 31.01
N VAL A 182 5.61 8.61 30.77
CA VAL A 182 6.46 9.79 31.01
C VAL A 182 6.18 10.38 32.38
N LEU A 183 7.18 11.05 32.96
CA LEU A 183 7.07 11.81 34.19
C LEU A 183 5.95 12.87 34.07
N PRO A 184 5.34 13.32 35.19
CA PRO A 184 4.23 14.30 35.18
C PRO A 184 4.51 15.54 34.32
N SER A 185 5.73 16.11 34.40
CA SER A 185 6.17 17.24 33.57
C SER A 185 6.19 16.93 32.08
N GLY A 186 6.56 15.71 31.68
CA GLY A 186 6.50 15.25 30.31
C GLY A 186 5.06 15.03 29.83
N ARG A 187 4.16 14.57 30.71
CA ARG A 187 2.72 14.43 30.41
C ARG A 187 2.08 15.78 30.08
N GLU A 188 2.44 16.84 30.78
CA GLU A 188 1.97 18.21 30.47
C GLU A 188 2.44 18.70 29.11
N LEU A 189 3.73 18.46 28.78
CA LEU A 189 4.28 18.80 27.48
C LEU A 189 3.59 18.02 26.35
N LEU A 190 3.35 16.73 26.53
CA LEU A 190 2.60 15.91 25.59
C LEU A 190 1.15 16.38 25.43
N ALA A 191 0.49 16.78 26.51
CA ALA A 191 -0.86 17.33 26.46
C ALA A 191 -0.91 18.63 25.65
N LYS A 192 0.07 19.54 25.85
CA LYS A 192 0.21 20.76 25.06
C LYS A 192 0.47 20.46 23.57
N SER A 193 1.40 19.55 23.27
CA SER A 193 1.71 19.11 21.90
C SER A 193 0.49 18.48 21.21
N ARG A 194 -0.30 17.68 21.94
CA ARG A 194 -1.56 17.10 21.41
C ARG A 194 -2.60 18.18 21.14
N ALA A 195 -2.72 19.20 22.01
CA ALA A 195 -3.64 20.31 21.83
C ALA A 195 -3.25 21.18 20.62
N GLU A 196 -1.97 21.49 20.46
CA GLU A 196 -1.45 22.19 19.28
C GLU A 196 -1.63 21.38 17.99
N SER A 197 -1.36 20.07 18.06
CA SER A 197 -1.59 19.16 16.95
C SER A 197 -3.07 19.09 16.57
N ALA A 198 -3.98 19.12 17.54
CA ALA A 198 -5.43 19.16 17.28
C ALA A 198 -5.86 20.48 16.61
N ARG A 199 -5.27 21.60 17.03
CA ARG A 199 -5.52 22.92 16.39
C ARG A 199 -5.00 22.96 14.95
N ARG A 200 -3.83 22.41 14.69
CA ARG A 200 -3.28 22.29 13.33
C ARG A 200 -4.16 21.38 12.46
N ARG A 201 -4.70 20.26 13.01
CA ARG A 201 -5.65 19.42 12.27
C ARG A 201 -6.85 20.19 11.74
N ALA A 202 -7.46 21.01 12.60
CA ALA A 202 -8.62 21.81 12.20
C ALA A 202 -8.27 22.86 11.12
N GLN A 203 -7.00 23.21 10.99
CA GLN A 203 -6.49 24.11 9.96
C GLN A 203 -6.08 23.37 8.69
N ASP A 204 -5.46 22.18 8.81
CA ASP A 204 -5.01 21.34 7.68
C ASP A 204 -6.18 20.62 6.99
N GLU A 205 -7.25 20.29 7.72
CA GLU A 205 -8.50 19.77 7.15
C GLU A 205 -9.17 20.75 6.17
N ARG A 206 -8.84 22.02 6.26
CA ARG A 206 -9.30 23.06 5.31
C ARG A 206 -8.37 23.26 4.12
N LEU A 207 -7.13 22.81 4.20
CA LEU A 207 -6.16 22.92 3.12
C LEU A 207 -6.16 21.61 2.30
N ALA A 208 -7.15 21.54 1.50
CA ALA A 208 -7.40 20.59 0.43
C ALA A 208 -6.16 20.06 -0.32
N VAL A 209 -5.41 19.12 0.29
CA VAL A 209 -4.60 18.18 -0.50
C VAL A 209 -5.51 17.51 -1.53
N ALA A 210 -6.73 17.15 -1.15
CA ALA A 210 -7.77 16.63 -2.04
C ALA A 210 -8.05 17.52 -3.27
N ALA A 211 -8.10 18.85 -3.13
CA ALA A 211 -8.43 19.73 -4.25
C ALA A 211 -7.30 19.86 -5.29
N GLN A 212 -6.03 19.66 -4.90
CA GLN A 212 -4.91 19.63 -5.83
C GLN A 212 -4.74 18.27 -6.53
N TRP A 213 -5.12 17.19 -5.84
CA TRP A 213 -5.06 15.83 -6.39
C TRP A 213 -6.19 15.57 -7.40
N ASN A 214 -7.39 16.09 -7.18
CA ASN A 214 -8.53 15.97 -8.10
C ASN A 214 -8.28 16.53 -9.51
N LYS A 215 -7.30 17.40 -9.69
CA LYS A 215 -6.98 17.96 -11.01
C LYS A 215 -5.91 17.19 -11.79
N ARG A 216 -5.27 16.19 -11.20
CA ARG A 216 -4.01 15.66 -11.75
C ARG A 216 -3.85 14.17 -11.85
N ILE A 217 -4.62 13.38 -11.12
CA ILE A 217 -4.73 11.97 -11.44
C ILE A 217 -5.93 11.82 -12.38
N GLN A 218 -5.89 12.46 -13.53
CA GLN A 218 -6.53 11.93 -14.70
C GLN A 218 -5.63 10.76 -15.14
N ILE A 219 -5.88 9.60 -14.57
CA ILE A 219 -5.46 8.33 -15.14
C ILE A 219 -6.01 8.37 -16.57
N ALA A 220 -5.11 8.27 -17.53
CA ALA A 220 -5.43 8.33 -18.95
C ALA A 220 -6.71 7.56 -19.23
N ASP A 221 -7.64 8.22 -19.92
CA ASP A 221 -8.94 7.76 -20.38
C ASP A 221 -9.02 6.23 -20.55
N ALA A 222 -9.60 5.57 -19.56
CA ALA A 222 -10.01 4.18 -19.68
C ALA A 222 -11.30 4.10 -20.50
N LYS A 223 -11.17 4.30 -21.79
CA LYS A 223 -12.17 3.81 -22.76
C LYS A 223 -11.75 2.42 -23.17
N GLU A 224 -12.21 1.44 -22.38
CA GLU A 224 -12.76 0.20 -22.94
C GLU A 224 -13.22 -0.71 -21.79
N LYS A 225 -14.49 -1.08 -21.84
CA LYS A 225 -15.15 -2.00 -20.92
C LYS A 225 -14.64 -3.44 -21.16
N ASN A 226 -13.55 -3.80 -20.52
CA ASN A 226 -13.31 -5.18 -20.11
C ASN A 226 -12.82 -5.09 -18.68
N MET A 227 -13.52 -5.78 -17.78
CA MET A 227 -13.21 -5.80 -16.35
C MET A 227 -11.88 -6.56 -16.16
N ASP A 228 -10.80 -5.85 -16.44
CA ASP A 228 -9.46 -6.26 -16.09
C ASP A 228 -9.27 -5.89 -14.62
N ILE A 229 -8.95 -6.87 -13.79
CA ILE A 229 -8.65 -6.70 -12.37
C ILE A 229 -7.61 -5.58 -12.15
N ARG A 230 -6.76 -5.34 -13.13
CA ARG A 230 -5.76 -4.26 -13.14
C ARG A 230 -6.36 -2.85 -13.24
N ASN A 231 -7.64 -2.74 -13.56
CA ASN A 231 -8.37 -1.49 -13.73
C ASN A 231 -9.52 -1.36 -12.71
N LEU A 232 -9.47 -2.07 -11.57
CA LEU A 232 -10.40 -1.87 -10.47
C LEU A 232 -10.08 -0.53 -9.80
N GLU A 233 -10.88 0.47 -10.13
CA GLU A 233 -10.89 1.79 -9.47
C GLU A 233 -12.01 1.77 -8.45
N GLY A 234 -11.75 2.26 -7.23
CA GLY A 234 -12.82 2.41 -6.27
C GLY A 234 -12.47 2.18 -4.81
N SER A 235 -13.49 2.19 -3.99
CA SER A 235 -13.42 1.88 -2.58
C SER A 235 -13.28 0.38 -2.37
N ILE A 236 -12.09 -0.06 -1.94
CA ILE A 236 -11.84 -1.46 -1.57
C ILE A 236 -11.74 -1.53 -0.05
N VAL A 237 -12.63 -2.30 0.56
CA VAL A 237 -12.67 -2.48 2.01
C VAL A 237 -12.17 -3.87 2.39
N ALA A 238 -11.17 -3.91 3.27
CA ALA A 238 -10.81 -5.14 3.93
C ALA A 238 -11.88 -5.45 4.99
N LEU A 239 -12.69 -6.49 4.75
CA LEU A 239 -13.76 -6.87 5.63
C LEU A 239 -13.22 -7.63 6.84
N VAL A 240 -13.60 -7.21 8.05
CA VAL A 240 -13.38 -7.99 9.25
C VAL A 240 -14.30 -9.20 9.25
N THR A 241 -13.82 -10.32 9.74
CA THR A 241 -14.66 -11.51 9.96
C THR A 241 -15.31 -11.41 11.34
N PRO A 242 -16.63 -11.29 11.45
CA PRO A 242 -17.29 -11.28 12.75
C PRO A 242 -17.37 -12.71 13.32
N PHE A 243 -17.05 -12.85 14.62
CA PHE A 243 -17.15 -14.11 15.34
C PHE A 243 -18.23 -14.06 16.40
N LYS A 244 -18.90 -15.18 16.64
CA LYS A 244 -19.76 -15.38 17.79
C LYS A 244 -18.93 -15.56 19.06
N LYS A 245 -19.60 -15.52 20.22
CA LYS A 245 -18.92 -15.69 21.52
C LYS A 245 -18.27 -17.06 21.71
N ASP A 246 -18.71 -18.06 20.95
CA ASP A 246 -18.16 -19.41 20.95
C ASP A 246 -16.97 -19.60 20.00
N GLY A 247 -16.57 -18.56 19.30
CA GLY A 247 -15.44 -18.56 18.33
C GLY A 247 -15.82 -18.96 16.92
N SER A 248 -17.08 -19.34 16.66
CA SER A 248 -17.54 -19.62 15.28
C SER A 248 -17.80 -18.32 14.50
N VAL A 249 -17.69 -18.39 13.17
CA VAL A 249 -18.00 -17.25 12.29
C VAL A 249 -19.48 -16.87 12.42
N ASP A 250 -19.74 -15.59 12.61
CA ASP A 250 -21.10 -15.04 12.59
C ASP A 250 -21.51 -14.64 11.17
N PHE A 251 -22.02 -15.61 10.40
CA PHE A 251 -22.43 -15.38 9.03
C PHE A 251 -23.55 -14.34 8.90
N ASP A 252 -24.47 -14.25 9.87
CA ASP A 252 -25.55 -13.25 9.83
C ASP A 252 -24.98 -11.83 10.01
N ALA A 253 -23.97 -11.67 10.86
CA ALA A 253 -23.25 -10.40 11.01
C ALA A 253 -22.40 -10.08 9.78
N LEU A 254 -21.80 -11.08 9.18
CA LEU A 254 -21.00 -10.94 7.95
C LEU A 254 -21.89 -10.50 6.78
N GLU A 255 -23.06 -11.10 6.59
CA GLU A 255 -24.02 -10.72 5.57
C GLU A 255 -24.46 -9.26 5.74
N ARG A 256 -24.85 -8.84 6.95
CA ARG A 256 -25.20 -7.44 7.25
C ARG A 256 -24.03 -6.48 6.94
N LEU A 257 -22.81 -6.89 7.19
CA LEU A 257 -21.63 -6.07 6.92
C LEU A 257 -21.40 -5.91 5.41
N ILE A 258 -21.59 -6.98 4.64
CA ILE A 258 -21.54 -6.97 3.18
C ILE A 258 -22.64 -6.06 2.62
N ASP A 259 -23.87 -6.24 3.09
CA ASP A 259 -25.01 -5.41 2.67
C ASP A 259 -24.79 -3.92 2.96
N PHE A 260 -24.23 -3.60 4.13
CA PHE A 260 -23.85 -2.23 4.47
C PHE A 260 -22.89 -1.65 3.44
N HIS A 261 -21.84 -2.39 3.06
CA HIS A 261 -20.87 -1.91 2.08
C HIS A 261 -21.47 -1.76 0.68
N LEU A 262 -22.32 -2.69 0.25
CA LEU A 262 -23.02 -2.61 -1.02
C LEU A 262 -23.97 -1.39 -1.09
N GLN A 263 -24.68 -1.09 0.00
CA GLN A 263 -25.59 0.04 0.08
C GLN A 263 -24.89 1.39 0.18
N ASN A 264 -23.63 1.43 0.64
CA ASN A 264 -22.85 2.64 0.80
C ASN A 264 -21.78 2.85 -0.28
N GLY A 265 -21.92 2.18 -1.43
CA GLY A 265 -21.10 2.44 -2.61
C GLY A 265 -19.65 1.96 -2.48
N THR A 266 -19.43 0.87 -1.75
CA THR A 266 -18.14 0.17 -1.76
C THR A 266 -18.02 -0.61 -3.06
N ASP A 267 -16.99 -0.38 -3.86
CA ASP A 267 -16.82 -0.97 -5.19
C ASP A 267 -16.25 -2.38 -5.14
N ALA A 268 -15.47 -2.69 -4.11
CA ALA A 268 -14.94 -4.02 -3.90
C ALA A 268 -14.78 -4.34 -2.40
N ILE A 269 -14.99 -5.60 -2.05
CA ILE A 269 -14.81 -6.12 -0.70
C ILE A 269 -13.66 -7.13 -0.74
N LEU A 270 -12.66 -6.92 0.12
CA LEU A 270 -11.60 -7.89 0.35
C LEU A 270 -12.00 -8.80 1.50
N THR A 271 -12.08 -10.08 1.23
CA THR A 271 -12.25 -11.13 2.25
C THR A 271 -10.95 -11.90 2.44
N LEU A 272 -10.79 -12.54 3.58
CA LEU A 272 -9.67 -13.44 3.87
C LEU A 272 -8.27 -12.79 3.83
N GLY A 273 -8.19 -11.48 3.97
CA GLY A 273 -6.93 -10.80 4.26
C GLY A 273 -6.56 -10.88 5.74
N THR A 274 -5.40 -10.36 6.13
CA THR A 274 -4.97 -10.29 7.54
C THR A 274 -6.03 -9.64 8.45
N THR A 275 -6.73 -8.62 7.95
CA THR A 275 -7.86 -7.98 8.64
C THR A 275 -9.05 -8.90 8.81
N GLY A 276 -9.26 -9.84 7.89
CA GLY A 276 -10.33 -10.84 7.94
C GLY A 276 -9.96 -12.07 8.78
N GLU A 277 -8.80 -12.06 9.45
CA GLU A 277 -8.35 -13.13 10.35
C GLU A 277 -8.31 -14.52 9.70
N SER A 278 -8.01 -14.60 8.40
CA SER A 278 -7.99 -15.85 7.63
C SER A 278 -7.10 -16.94 8.24
N ALA A 279 -6.02 -16.53 8.93
CA ALA A 279 -5.11 -17.46 9.61
C ALA A 279 -5.74 -18.16 10.83
N THR A 280 -6.90 -17.69 11.32
CA THR A 280 -7.60 -18.24 12.49
C THR A 280 -8.90 -18.96 12.12
N MET A 281 -9.28 -18.95 10.84
CA MET A 281 -10.50 -19.60 10.34
C MET A 281 -10.21 -21.01 9.82
N THR A 282 -11.18 -21.90 10.01
CA THR A 282 -11.21 -23.24 9.39
C THR A 282 -12.04 -23.21 8.10
N ASP A 283 -11.84 -24.19 7.23
CA ASP A 283 -12.53 -24.27 5.93
C ASP A 283 -13.96 -24.84 5.98
N ASP A 284 -14.61 -24.86 7.14
CA ASP A 284 -15.97 -25.38 7.29
C ASP A 284 -17.04 -24.44 6.75
#